data_8304c76d6b7dab71083e71ed5671c080
#
_entry.id   8304c76d6b7dab71083e71ed5671c080
#
_cell.length_a   1.000
_cell.length_b   1.000
_cell.length_c   1.000
_cell.angle_alpha   90.00
_cell.angle_beta   90.00
_cell.angle_gamma   90.00
#
_symmetry.space_group_name_H-M   'P 1'
#
loop_
_entity.id
_entity.type
_entity.pdbx_description
1 polymer ?
#
loop_
_entity_poly.entity_id
_entity_poly.type
_entity_poly.pdbx_seq_one_letter_code
_entity_poly.pdbx_strand_id
1 'polypeptide(L)'
;MAGHLIRRLHQQSTLVFVQRTQEAGFDVTPIQFAALDAISNEPGMDQATVAEQIACDRATIGGVIERLEQKGWVRRVVSERDRRARELSLTPEGQRILKALLPVVRDLQDDILSSLTEADRARFLKLARQAVGQ
;
A
#
# COMPACT_ATOMS: atom_id res chain seq x y z
N MET A 1 -17.27 18.99 7.96
CA MET A 1 -17.44 17.73 8.71
C MET A 1 -16.25 16.80 8.43
N ALA A 2 -15.84 16.03 9.42
CA ALA A 2 -14.64 15.17 9.34
C ALA A 2 -14.66 14.22 8.15
N GLY A 3 -15.76 13.51 7.92
CA GLY A 3 -15.83 12.53 6.83
C GLY A 3 -15.59 13.11 5.45
N HIS A 4 -16.03 14.32 5.21
CA HIS A 4 -15.78 15.01 3.94
C HIS A 4 -14.31 15.36 3.78
N LEU A 5 -13.68 15.87 4.83
CA LEU A 5 -12.25 16.21 4.81
C LEU A 5 -11.37 14.97 4.62
N ILE A 6 -11.74 13.87 5.28
CA ILE A 6 -11.03 12.59 5.12
C ILE A 6 -11.10 12.11 3.66
N ARG A 7 -12.29 12.19 3.03
CA ARG A 7 -12.42 11.82 1.62
C ARG A 7 -11.58 12.72 0.71
N ARG A 8 -11.56 14.01 0.98
CA ARG A 8 -10.73 14.95 0.21
C ARG A 8 -9.25 14.65 0.36
N LEU A 9 -8.80 14.37 1.59
CA LEU A 9 -7.42 13.96 1.86
C LEU A 9 -7.07 12.66 1.14
N HIS A 10 -7.97 11.70 1.16
CA HIS A 10 -7.77 10.44 0.45
C HIS A 10 -7.65 10.67 -1.06
N GLN A 11 -8.51 11.48 -1.65
CA GLN A 11 -8.44 11.83 -3.07
C GLN A 11 -7.11 12.51 -3.39
N GLN A 12 -6.70 13.48 -2.59
CA GLN A 12 -5.42 14.18 -2.75
C GLN A 12 -4.22 13.23 -2.66
N SER A 13 -4.23 12.35 -1.66
CA SER A 13 -3.20 11.33 -1.49
C SER A 13 -3.10 10.43 -2.72
N THR A 14 -4.22 9.95 -3.23
CA THR A 14 -4.26 9.10 -4.43
C THR A 14 -3.72 9.82 -5.66
N LEU A 15 -4.13 11.06 -5.88
CA LEU A 15 -3.68 11.85 -7.04
C LEU A 15 -2.16 12.07 -7.01
N VAL A 16 -1.61 12.46 -5.87
CA VAL A 16 -0.17 12.67 -5.72
C VAL A 16 0.59 11.38 -5.95
N PHE A 17 0.13 10.29 -5.35
CA PHE A 17 0.76 8.97 -5.53
C PHE A 17 0.81 8.57 -7.01
N VAL A 18 -0.34 8.59 -7.68
CA VAL A 18 -0.43 8.19 -9.09
C VAL A 18 0.44 9.06 -9.96
N GLN A 19 0.38 10.37 -9.77
CA GLN A 19 1.17 11.32 -10.55
C GLN A 19 2.68 11.08 -10.40
N ARG A 20 3.16 10.98 -9.16
CA ARG A 20 4.60 10.82 -8.88
C ARG A 20 5.13 9.45 -9.33
N THR A 21 4.37 8.39 -9.14
CA THR A 21 4.79 7.05 -9.59
C THR A 21 4.80 6.94 -11.10
N GLN A 22 3.83 7.52 -11.80
CA GLN A 22 3.82 7.56 -13.25
C GLN A 22 4.99 8.37 -13.83
N GLU A 23 5.30 9.53 -13.25
CA GLU A 23 6.47 10.33 -13.64
C GLU A 23 7.78 9.54 -13.49
N ALA A 24 7.85 8.67 -12.49
CA ALA A 24 9.01 7.81 -12.26
C ALA A 24 9.00 6.52 -13.10
N GLY A 25 7.98 6.33 -13.96
CA GLY A 25 7.90 5.19 -14.88
C GLY A 25 7.24 3.95 -14.30
N PHE A 26 6.47 4.07 -13.22
CA PHE A 26 5.79 2.93 -12.59
C PHE A 26 4.28 2.98 -12.85
N ASP A 27 3.72 1.81 -13.15
CA ASP A 27 2.28 1.58 -13.23
C ASP A 27 1.85 0.79 -12.00
N VAL A 28 1.51 1.51 -10.92
CA VAL A 28 1.17 0.93 -9.63
C VAL A 28 0.13 1.81 -8.94
N THR A 29 -0.83 1.18 -8.26
CA THR A 29 -1.81 1.89 -7.44
C THR A 29 -1.34 1.96 -5.99
N PRO A 30 -1.88 2.91 -5.17
CA PRO A 30 -1.55 2.95 -3.74
C PRO A 30 -1.80 1.63 -3.01
N ILE A 31 -2.91 0.96 -3.30
CA ILE A 31 -3.25 -0.31 -2.64
C ILE A 31 -2.32 -1.45 -3.10
N GLN A 32 -1.90 -1.45 -4.35
CA GLN A 32 -0.93 -2.42 -4.85
C GLN A 32 0.43 -2.24 -4.16
N PHE A 33 0.88 -1.00 -4.01
CA PHE A 33 2.10 -0.71 -3.28
C PHE A 33 1.99 -1.15 -1.82
N ALA A 34 0.89 -0.83 -1.16
CA ALA A 34 0.66 -1.23 0.23
C ALA A 34 0.72 -2.76 0.39
N ALA A 35 0.14 -3.50 -0.54
CA ALA A 35 0.18 -4.96 -0.52
C ALA A 35 1.60 -5.49 -0.74
N LEU A 36 2.35 -4.94 -1.69
CA LEU A 36 3.75 -5.33 -1.92
C LEU A 36 4.60 -5.10 -0.68
N ASP A 37 4.45 -3.94 -0.05
CA ASP A 37 5.20 -3.58 1.15
C ASP A 37 4.88 -4.52 2.32
N ALA A 38 3.59 -4.79 2.56
CA ALA A 38 3.15 -5.70 3.61
C ALA A 38 3.69 -7.12 3.41
N ILE A 39 3.60 -7.65 2.19
CA ILE A 39 4.10 -8.99 1.86
C ILE A 39 5.62 -9.06 2.00
N SER A 40 6.34 -8.01 1.61
CA SER A 40 7.79 -7.94 1.77
C SER A 40 8.22 -7.98 3.23
N ASN A 41 7.49 -7.27 4.10
CA ASN A 41 7.82 -7.21 5.53
C ASN A 41 7.51 -8.51 6.26
N GLU A 42 6.55 -9.28 5.78
CA GLU A 42 6.11 -10.53 6.42
C GLU A 42 5.76 -11.56 5.35
N PRO A 43 6.76 -12.20 4.72
CA PRO A 43 6.51 -13.23 3.72
C PRO A 43 5.77 -14.43 4.32
N GLY A 44 4.89 -15.02 3.53
CA GLY A 44 4.09 -16.15 3.97
C GLY A 44 2.73 -15.79 4.55
N MET A 45 2.39 -14.50 4.63
CA MET A 45 1.03 -14.10 5.03
C MET A 45 -0.01 -14.62 4.05
N ASP A 46 -1.20 -14.94 4.56
CA ASP A 46 -2.34 -15.20 3.72
C ASP A 46 -3.00 -13.88 3.26
N GLN A 47 -3.91 -14.01 2.31
CA GLN A 47 -4.59 -12.88 1.69
C GLN A 47 -5.43 -12.08 2.70
N ALA A 48 -6.11 -12.76 3.63
CA ALA A 48 -6.94 -12.09 4.62
C ALA A 48 -6.09 -11.23 5.58
N THR A 49 -4.92 -11.71 5.97
CA THR A 49 -3.99 -10.98 6.84
C THR A 49 -3.44 -9.74 6.13
N VAL A 50 -3.10 -9.86 4.86
CA VAL A 50 -2.65 -8.70 4.06
C VAL A 50 -3.77 -7.66 4.00
N ALA A 51 -5.00 -8.07 3.70
CA ALA A 51 -6.15 -7.16 3.64
C ALA A 51 -6.34 -6.37 4.94
N GLU A 52 -6.23 -7.06 6.07
CA GLU A 52 -6.35 -6.43 7.38
C GLU A 52 -5.24 -5.40 7.63
N GLN A 53 -4.00 -5.77 7.34
CA GLN A 53 -2.84 -4.89 7.57
C GLN A 53 -2.87 -3.61 6.73
N ILE A 54 -3.36 -3.69 5.50
CA ILE A 54 -3.39 -2.53 4.60
C ILE A 54 -4.74 -1.81 4.57
N ALA A 55 -5.63 -2.16 5.49
CA ALA A 55 -6.98 -1.58 5.57
C ALA A 55 -7.77 -1.70 4.26
N CYS A 56 -7.66 -2.85 3.61
CA CYS A 56 -8.39 -3.21 2.40
C CYS A 56 -9.50 -4.21 2.76
N ASP A 57 -10.69 -4.03 2.18
CA ASP A 57 -11.75 -5.00 2.44
C ASP A 57 -11.49 -6.34 1.71
N ARG A 58 -12.11 -7.40 2.23
CA ARG A 58 -11.89 -8.76 1.71
C ARG A 58 -12.44 -8.94 0.30
N ALA A 59 -13.44 -8.17 -0.08
CA ALA A 59 -14.00 -8.24 -1.42
C ALA A 59 -13.04 -7.66 -2.46
N THR A 60 -12.23 -6.67 -2.08
CA THR A 60 -11.30 -5.98 -2.98
C THR A 60 -9.94 -6.66 -3.07
N ILE A 61 -9.45 -7.25 -1.97
CA ILE A 61 -8.07 -7.76 -1.91
C ILE A 61 -7.79 -8.85 -2.94
N GLY A 62 -8.76 -9.70 -3.24
CA GLY A 62 -8.59 -10.77 -4.23
C GLY A 62 -8.16 -10.27 -5.59
N GLY A 63 -8.81 -9.22 -6.08
CA GLY A 63 -8.47 -8.59 -7.35
C GLY A 63 -7.12 -7.89 -7.33
N VAL A 64 -6.76 -7.28 -6.20
CA VAL A 64 -5.45 -6.64 -6.01
C VAL A 64 -4.32 -7.67 -6.14
N ILE A 65 -4.44 -8.78 -5.41
CA ILE A 65 -3.43 -9.85 -5.44
C ILE A 65 -3.36 -10.50 -6.82
N GLU A 66 -4.50 -10.76 -7.44
CA GLU A 66 -4.54 -11.31 -8.79
C GLU A 66 -3.80 -10.44 -9.80
N ARG A 67 -3.99 -9.12 -9.74
CA ARG A 67 -3.26 -8.19 -10.62
C ARG A 67 -1.76 -8.20 -10.34
N LEU A 68 -1.36 -8.29 -9.08
CA LEU A 68 0.06 -8.39 -8.72
C LEU A 68 0.69 -9.69 -9.22
N GLU A 69 -0.06 -10.79 -9.20
CA GLU A 69 0.37 -12.05 -9.81
C GLU A 69 0.51 -11.93 -11.33
N GLN A 70 -0.45 -11.30 -12.00
CA GLN A 70 -0.42 -11.08 -13.44
C GLN A 70 0.80 -10.23 -13.86
N LYS A 71 1.18 -9.26 -13.04
CA LYS A 71 2.39 -8.45 -13.25
C LYS A 71 3.68 -9.24 -12.98
N GLY A 72 3.57 -10.41 -12.38
CA GLY A 72 4.73 -11.23 -12.03
C GLY A 72 5.45 -10.77 -10.78
N TRP A 73 4.81 -10.00 -9.91
CA TRP A 73 5.43 -9.42 -8.71
C TRP A 73 5.13 -10.21 -7.43
N VAL A 74 4.04 -10.96 -7.42
CA VAL A 74 3.59 -11.75 -6.26
C VAL A 74 3.34 -13.19 -6.69
N ARG A 75 3.64 -14.12 -5.80
CA ARG A 75 3.37 -15.55 -5.95
C ARG A 75 2.44 -15.99 -4.82
N ARG A 76 1.43 -16.75 -5.18
CA ARG A 76 0.58 -17.47 -4.21
C ARG A 76 0.97 -18.94 -4.20
N VAL A 77 1.21 -19.47 -3.01
CA VAL A 77 1.54 -20.89 -2.81
C VAL A 77 0.55 -21.48 -1.83
N VAL A 78 0.09 -22.71 -2.08
CA VAL A 78 -0.77 -23.42 -1.13
C VAL A 78 0.04 -23.67 0.13
N SER A 79 -0.54 -23.31 1.30
CA SER A 79 0.10 -23.55 2.59
C SER A 79 0.24 -25.03 2.84
N GLU A 80 1.42 -25.50 3.28
CA GLU A 80 1.65 -26.86 3.73
C GLU A 80 0.86 -27.19 5.01
N ARG A 81 0.54 -26.16 5.81
CA ARG A 81 -0.18 -26.29 7.07
C ARG A 81 -1.69 -26.35 6.89
N ASP A 82 -2.21 -25.59 5.92
CA ASP A 82 -3.64 -25.50 5.64
C ASP A 82 -3.85 -25.36 4.13
N ARG A 83 -4.40 -26.39 3.50
CA ARG A 83 -4.67 -26.40 2.06
C ARG A 83 -5.63 -25.34 1.58
N ARG A 84 -6.41 -24.72 2.50
CA ARG A 84 -7.34 -23.64 2.18
C ARG A 84 -6.66 -22.28 2.14
N ALA A 85 -5.53 -22.15 2.80
CA ALA A 85 -4.78 -20.90 2.86
C ALA A 85 -3.83 -20.79 1.66
N ARG A 86 -3.65 -19.56 1.19
CA ARG A 86 -2.66 -19.21 0.17
C ARG A 86 -1.65 -18.27 0.79
N GLU A 87 -0.41 -18.73 0.84
CA GLU A 87 0.71 -17.92 1.34
C GLU A 87 1.24 -17.04 0.22
N LEU A 88 1.44 -15.76 0.53
CA LEU A 88 1.90 -14.77 -0.43
C LEU A 88 3.37 -14.45 -0.21
N SER A 89 4.10 -14.33 -1.29
CA SER A 89 5.49 -13.88 -1.27
C SER A 89 5.78 -13.06 -2.52
N LEU A 90 6.78 -12.18 -2.44
CA LEU A 90 7.25 -11.45 -3.61
C LEU A 90 8.13 -12.36 -4.46
N THR A 91 8.00 -12.23 -5.78
CA THR A 91 8.95 -12.79 -6.73
C THR A 91 10.23 -11.93 -6.72
N PRO A 92 11.35 -12.41 -7.28
CA PRO A 92 12.53 -11.56 -7.48
C PRO A 92 12.23 -10.25 -8.22
N GLU A 93 11.36 -10.31 -9.21
CA GLU A 93 10.85 -9.13 -9.94
C GLU A 93 10.11 -8.17 -9.00
N GLY A 94 9.20 -8.71 -8.18
CA GLY A 94 8.45 -7.91 -7.20
C GLY A 94 9.34 -7.25 -6.17
N GLN A 95 10.37 -7.94 -5.69
CA GLN A 95 11.35 -7.38 -4.76
C GLN A 95 12.11 -6.21 -5.40
N ARG A 96 12.51 -6.36 -6.66
CA ARG A 96 13.21 -5.33 -7.41
C ARG A 96 12.34 -4.10 -7.61
N ILE A 97 11.08 -4.29 -8.01
CA ILE A 97 10.11 -3.20 -8.21
C ILE A 97 9.85 -2.46 -6.89
N LEU A 98 9.62 -3.18 -5.80
CA LEU A 98 9.39 -2.56 -4.50
C LEU A 98 10.59 -1.72 -4.05
N LYS A 99 11.80 -2.26 -4.22
CA LYS A 99 13.03 -1.54 -3.87
C LYS A 99 13.17 -0.24 -4.66
N ALA A 100 12.80 -0.24 -5.94
CA ALA A 100 12.83 0.95 -6.78
C ALA A 100 11.70 1.93 -6.44
N LEU A 101 10.52 1.44 -6.02
CA LEU A 101 9.38 2.26 -5.65
C LEU A 101 9.54 2.97 -4.30
N LEU A 102 10.18 2.34 -3.34
CA LEU A 102 10.27 2.87 -1.97
C LEU A 102 10.80 4.30 -1.90
N PRO A 103 11.90 4.69 -2.57
CA PRO A 103 12.35 6.08 -2.56
C PRO A 103 11.32 7.05 -3.13
N VAL A 104 10.65 6.67 -4.22
CA VAL A 104 9.61 7.49 -4.86
C VAL A 104 8.45 7.71 -3.90
N VAL A 105 7.99 6.65 -3.25
CA VAL A 105 6.86 6.72 -2.31
C VAL A 105 7.23 7.53 -1.06
N ARG A 106 8.44 7.42 -0.58
CA ARG A 106 8.92 8.24 0.55
C ARG A 106 8.95 9.72 0.20
N ASP A 107 9.46 10.07 -0.97
CA ASP A 107 9.56 11.45 -1.42
C ASP A 107 8.19 12.10 -1.62
N LEU A 108 7.22 11.36 -2.14
CA LEU A 108 5.90 11.92 -2.39
C LEU A 108 5.07 12.17 -1.11
N GLN A 109 5.47 11.59 0.03
CA GLN A 109 4.72 11.77 1.28
C GLN A 109 4.60 13.25 1.68
N ASP A 110 5.68 14.00 1.55
CA ASP A 110 5.65 15.44 1.86
C ASP A 110 4.77 16.22 0.88
N ASP A 111 4.67 15.76 -0.35
CA ASP A 111 3.83 16.41 -1.37
C ASP A 111 2.33 16.26 -1.07
N ILE A 112 1.92 15.17 -0.42
CA ILE A 112 0.52 14.93 -0.05
C ILE A 112 0.01 16.03 0.87
N LEU A 113 0.82 16.48 1.81
CA LEU A 113 0.47 17.52 2.80
C LEU A 113 1.27 18.80 2.58
N SER A 114 1.57 19.13 1.33
CA SER A 114 2.43 20.28 1.01
C SER A 114 1.87 21.63 1.44
N SER A 115 0.56 21.74 1.65
CA SER A 115 -0.08 22.96 2.15
C SER A 115 0.17 23.22 3.63
N LEU A 116 0.68 22.22 4.37
CA LEU A 116 1.01 22.36 5.79
C LEU A 116 2.49 22.66 5.96
N THR A 117 2.83 23.42 7.01
CA THR A 117 4.22 23.56 7.44
C THR A 117 4.75 22.21 7.94
N GLU A 118 6.07 22.08 8.06
CA GLU A 118 6.68 20.85 8.59
C GLU A 118 6.16 20.51 9.99
N ALA A 119 6.04 21.52 10.87
CA ALA A 119 5.51 21.34 12.21
C ALA A 119 4.05 20.87 12.19
N ASP A 120 3.23 21.46 11.33
CA ASP A 120 1.82 21.10 11.21
C ASP A 120 1.64 19.71 10.58
N ARG A 121 2.51 19.30 9.65
CA ARG A 121 2.51 17.92 9.14
C ARG A 121 2.78 16.91 10.25
N ALA A 122 3.76 17.17 11.10
CA ALA A 122 4.07 16.30 12.23
C ALA A 122 2.88 16.18 13.19
N ARG A 123 2.22 17.30 13.50
CA ARG A 123 1.01 17.31 14.33
C ARG A 123 -0.13 16.54 13.69
N PHE A 124 -0.35 16.76 12.40
CA PHE A 124 -1.38 16.05 11.64
C PHE A 124 -1.18 14.54 11.72
N LEU A 125 0.04 14.06 11.46
CA LEU A 125 0.34 12.63 11.50
C LEU A 125 0.14 12.06 12.89
N LYS A 126 0.53 12.78 13.94
CA LYS A 126 0.30 12.37 15.33
C LYS A 126 -1.19 12.21 15.61
N LEU A 127 -2.00 13.20 15.25
CA LEU A 127 -3.44 13.20 15.48
C LEU A 127 -4.15 12.14 14.63
N ALA A 128 -3.71 11.96 13.39
CA ALA A 128 -4.26 10.92 12.51
C ALA A 128 -4.02 9.52 13.08
N ARG A 129 -2.83 9.25 13.59
CA ARG A 129 -2.53 7.97 14.26
C ARG A 129 -3.45 7.74 15.46
N GLN A 130 -3.63 8.76 16.29
CA GLN A 130 -4.56 8.66 17.43
C GLN A 130 -5.99 8.38 16.95
N ALA A 131 -6.42 9.05 15.90
CA ALA A 131 -7.78 8.91 15.37
C ALA A 131 -8.06 7.49 14.86
N VAL A 132 -7.06 6.79 14.34
CA VAL A 132 -7.20 5.41 13.85
C VAL A 132 -6.76 4.35 14.88
N GLY A 133 -6.48 4.76 16.10
CA GLY A 133 -6.15 3.82 17.19
C GLY A 133 -4.71 3.33 17.21
N GLN A 134 -3.80 4.08 16.61
CA GLN A 134 -2.37 3.75 16.62
C GLN A 134 -1.56 4.59 17.60
#